data_2bac6a97df08e4bc3f1d233103d219ba
#
_entry.id   2bac6a97df08e4bc3f1d233103d219ba
#
_cell.length_a   1.000
_cell.length_b   1.000
_cell.length_c   1.000
_cell.angle_alpha   90.00
_cell.angle_beta   90.00
_cell.angle_gamma   90.00
#
_symmetry.space_group_name_H-M   'P 1'
#
loop_
_entity.id
_entity.type
_entity.pdbx_description
1 polymer ?
#
loop_
_entity_poly.entity_id
_entity_poly.type
_entity_poly.pdbx_seq_one_letter_code
_entity_poly.pdbx_strand_id
1 'polypeptide(L)'
;IAAEPPGVVLYIASHEGRGIGLVNKIRAYHLQECGLDTVEANEALGFPADRRDYGVGAQVLGDLGISKMRLMSNNPSKFTAMEAYGLEVVERVPLEAPQNGYYEHYLCTKRDKMGHLIRDEDDEREIDVRGDSDEDA
;
A
#
# COMPACT_ATOMS: atom_id res chain seq x y z
N ILE A 1 -3.78 14.98 -3.56
CA ILE A 1 -3.62 15.81 -2.35
C ILE A 1 -3.62 17.29 -2.72
N ALA A 2 -2.78 17.74 -3.64
CA ALA A 2 -2.73 19.17 -4.02
C ALA A 2 -4.04 19.72 -4.63
N ALA A 3 -4.84 18.89 -5.27
CA ALA A 3 -6.11 19.28 -5.87
C ALA A 3 -7.24 19.45 -4.83
N GLU A 4 -7.09 18.88 -3.65
CA GLU A 4 -8.10 18.89 -2.57
C GLU A 4 -7.46 19.31 -1.25
N PRO A 5 -7.18 20.61 -1.05
CA PRO A 5 -6.63 21.09 0.21
C PRO A 5 -7.71 21.08 1.33
N PRO A 6 -7.32 20.99 2.64
CA PRO A 6 -5.95 20.81 3.10
C PRO A 6 -5.47 19.36 2.95
N GLY A 7 -4.20 19.17 2.59
CA GLY A 7 -3.61 17.86 2.44
C GLY A 7 -2.17 17.79 2.95
N VAL A 8 -1.76 16.62 3.46
CA VAL A 8 -0.42 16.37 3.99
C VAL A 8 0.22 15.20 3.24
N VAL A 9 1.48 15.35 2.85
CA VAL A 9 2.36 14.28 2.39
C VAL A 9 3.44 14.08 3.44
N LEU A 10 3.45 12.93 4.08
CA LEU A 10 4.46 12.57 5.06
C LEU A 10 5.44 11.56 4.46
N TYR A 11 6.70 11.96 4.30
CA TYR A 11 7.76 11.09 3.81
C TYR A 11 8.64 10.60 4.97
N ILE A 12 8.69 9.27 5.18
CA ILE A 12 9.48 8.65 6.25
C ILE A 12 10.68 7.94 5.63
N ALA A 13 11.85 8.59 5.69
CA ALA A 13 13.09 8.10 5.06
C ALA A 13 13.56 6.74 5.61
N SER A 14 13.31 6.45 6.89
CA SER A 14 13.66 5.18 7.53
C SER A 14 12.84 3.98 7.05
N HIS A 15 11.78 4.21 6.26
CA HIS A 15 10.94 3.15 5.70
C HIS A 15 11.45 2.57 4.37
N GLU A 16 12.63 3.00 3.90
CA GLU A 16 13.24 2.46 2.67
C GLU A 16 13.37 0.93 2.73
N GLY A 17 13.00 0.26 1.63
CA GLY A 17 13.00 -1.20 1.57
C GLY A 17 12.08 -1.87 2.60
N ARG A 18 10.97 -1.25 3.01
CA ARG A 18 10.10 -1.69 4.12
C ARG A 18 10.82 -1.71 5.46
N GLY A 19 11.73 -0.77 5.67
CA GLY A 19 12.48 -0.60 6.92
C GLY A 19 13.77 -1.41 7.01
N ILE A 20 14.19 -2.11 5.96
CA ILE A 20 15.46 -2.85 5.92
C ILE A 20 16.63 -2.01 5.37
N GLY A 21 16.34 -0.83 4.85
CA GLY A 21 17.29 0.09 4.27
C GLY A 21 17.74 -0.25 2.85
N LEU A 22 18.40 0.69 2.19
CA LEU A 22 18.73 0.59 0.76
C LEU A 22 19.66 -0.58 0.44
N VAL A 23 20.67 -0.83 1.26
CA VAL A 23 21.65 -1.92 1.02
C VAL A 23 20.95 -3.29 1.01
N ASN A 24 20.10 -3.56 1.99
CA ASN A 24 19.39 -4.82 2.06
C ASN A 24 18.28 -4.91 1.01
N LYS A 25 17.69 -3.78 0.62
CA LYS A 25 16.76 -3.72 -0.53
C LYS A 25 17.44 -4.19 -1.83
N ILE A 26 18.68 -3.76 -2.09
CA ILE A 26 19.43 -4.22 -3.27
C ILE A 26 19.77 -5.71 -3.17
N ARG A 27 20.13 -6.21 -1.98
CA ARG A 27 20.32 -7.65 -1.75
C ARG A 27 19.04 -8.45 -1.97
N ALA A 28 17.89 -7.93 -1.52
CA ALA A 28 16.60 -8.55 -1.76
C ALA A 28 16.27 -8.60 -3.26
N TYR A 29 16.58 -7.57 -4.04
CA TYR A 29 16.43 -7.60 -5.49
C TYR A 29 17.24 -8.71 -6.15
N HIS A 30 18.49 -8.90 -5.73
CA HIS A 30 19.30 -10.01 -6.24
C HIS A 30 18.65 -11.37 -5.95
N LEU A 31 18.10 -11.56 -4.75
CA LEU A 31 17.39 -12.81 -4.41
C LEU A 31 16.10 -12.97 -5.24
N GLN A 32 15.40 -11.88 -5.55
CA GLN A 32 14.24 -11.91 -6.43
C GLN A 32 14.60 -12.28 -7.88
N GLU A 33 15.73 -11.79 -8.39
CA GLU A 33 16.28 -12.22 -9.68
C GLU A 33 16.60 -13.72 -9.71
N CYS A 34 16.94 -14.30 -8.55
CA CYS A 34 17.13 -15.73 -8.38
C CYS A 34 15.84 -16.54 -8.18
N GLY A 35 14.66 -15.90 -8.26
CA GLY A 35 13.34 -16.54 -8.25
C GLY A 35 12.56 -16.46 -6.95
N LEU A 36 13.07 -15.81 -5.90
CA LEU A 36 12.30 -15.58 -4.68
C LEU A 36 11.31 -14.42 -4.89
N ASP A 37 10.17 -14.47 -4.20
CA ASP A 37 9.31 -13.28 -4.14
C ASP A 37 9.81 -12.26 -3.10
N THR A 38 9.12 -11.12 -3.01
CA THR A 38 9.53 -10.01 -2.14
C THR A 38 9.53 -10.38 -0.65
N VAL A 39 8.61 -11.24 -0.22
CA VAL A 39 8.50 -11.69 1.18
C VAL A 39 9.62 -12.70 1.47
N GLU A 40 9.76 -13.71 0.64
CA GLU A 40 10.79 -14.74 0.74
C GLU A 40 12.20 -14.16 0.72
N ALA A 41 12.45 -13.14 -0.13
CA ALA A 41 13.73 -12.45 -0.19
C ALA A 41 14.05 -11.71 1.13
N ASN A 42 13.08 -11.06 1.75
CA ASN A 42 13.28 -10.40 3.04
C ASN A 42 13.54 -11.42 4.16
N GLU A 43 12.78 -12.52 4.19
CA GLU A 43 12.95 -13.58 5.19
C GLU A 43 14.30 -14.29 5.04
N ALA A 44 14.77 -14.55 3.83
CA ALA A 44 16.09 -15.10 3.55
C ALA A 44 17.23 -14.19 4.03
N LEU A 45 17.01 -12.88 4.10
CA LEU A 45 17.93 -11.90 4.67
C LEU A 45 17.78 -11.74 6.19
N GLY A 46 16.89 -12.50 6.83
CA GLY A 46 16.63 -12.46 8.28
C GLY A 46 15.71 -11.31 8.73
N PHE A 47 14.94 -10.74 7.81
CA PHE A 47 13.99 -9.67 8.12
C PHE A 47 12.55 -10.16 8.01
N PRO A 48 11.61 -9.59 8.80
CA PRO A 48 10.19 -9.81 8.58
C PRO A 48 9.75 -9.22 7.22
N ALA A 49 8.60 -9.66 6.73
CA ALA A 49 8.01 -9.18 5.48
C ALA A 49 7.84 -7.65 5.43
N ASP A 50 7.54 -7.05 6.56
CA ASP A 50 7.45 -5.60 6.76
C ASP A 50 7.98 -5.21 8.15
N ARG A 51 9.02 -4.38 8.18
CA ARG A 51 9.68 -3.91 9.40
C ARG A 51 9.32 -2.45 9.74
N ARG A 52 8.44 -1.82 8.98
CA ARG A 52 8.09 -0.41 9.18
C ARG A 52 7.33 -0.21 10.48
N ASP A 53 7.72 0.83 11.22
CA ASP A 53 6.96 1.34 12.35
C ASP A 53 6.13 2.57 11.89
N TYR A 54 4.83 2.40 11.86
CA TYR A 54 3.91 3.48 11.46
C TYR A 54 3.59 4.45 12.61
N GLY A 55 3.97 4.12 13.85
CA GLY A 55 3.72 4.94 15.02
C GLY A 55 4.37 6.31 14.95
N VAL A 56 5.59 6.38 14.41
CA VAL A 56 6.27 7.67 14.17
C VAL A 56 5.45 8.57 13.25
N GLY A 57 4.90 8.00 12.18
CA GLY A 57 4.02 8.74 11.27
C GLY A 57 2.75 9.25 11.95
N ALA A 58 2.13 8.42 12.76
CA ALA A 58 0.94 8.79 13.51
C ALA A 58 1.21 9.91 14.52
N GLN A 59 2.34 9.87 15.22
CA GLN A 59 2.74 10.92 16.16
C GLN A 59 2.97 12.26 15.46
N VAL A 60 3.67 12.27 14.31
CA VAL A 60 3.89 13.49 13.52
C VAL A 60 2.55 14.08 13.07
N LEU A 61 1.61 13.26 12.61
CA LEU A 61 0.29 13.74 12.21
C LEU A 61 -0.48 14.33 13.41
N GLY A 62 -0.39 13.70 14.58
CA GLY A 62 -0.97 14.21 15.82
C GLY A 62 -0.37 15.55 16.24
N ASP A 63 0.94 15.72 16.15
CA ASP A 63 1.64 16.98 16.42
C ASP A 63 1.22 18.10 15.47
N LEU A 64 0.87 17.77 14.24
CA LEU A 64 0.29 18.70 13.26
C LEU A 64 -1.19 19.04 13.55
N GLY A 65 -1.77 18.49 14.62
CA GLY A 65 -3.17 18.71 15.01
C GLY A 65 -4.19 17.91 14.20
N ILE A 66 -3.74 16.89 13.47
CA ILE A 66 -4.62 16.03 12.68
C ILE A 66 -5.17 14.92 13.58
N SER A 67 -6.49 14.89 13.75
CA SER A 67 -7.19 13.83 14.49
C SER A 67 -8.04 12.93 13.59
N LYS A 68 -8.48 13.47 12.43
CA LYS A 68 -9.29 12.78 11.43
C LYS A 68 -8.68 12.97 10.04
N MET A 69 -8.69 11.91 9.22
CA MET A 69 -8.12 12.00 7.88
C MET A 69 -8.77 11.04 6.89
N ARG A 70 -8.71 11.40 5.63
CA ARG A 70 -8.84 10.49 4.50
C ARG A 70 -7.43 9.95 4.19
N LEU A 71 -7.22 8.64 4.33
CA LEU A 71 -5.88 8.06 4.16
C LEU A 71 -5.72 7.45 2.78
N MET A 72 -4.81 8.01 1.98
CA MET A 72 -4.46 7.47 0.67
C MET A 72 -3.48 6.30 0.83
N SER A 73 -3.99 5.08 0.79
CA SER A 73 -3.19 3.86 0.91
C SER A 73 -3.97 2.63 0.46
N ASN A 74 -3.25 1.61 -0.04
CA ASN A 74 -3.78 0.27 -0.31
C ASN A 74 -3.36 -0.74 0.77
N ASN A 75 -2.54 -0.33 1.75
CA ASN A 75 -2.03 -1.20 2.80
C ASN A 75 -2.91 -1.16 4.05
N PRO A 76 -3.63 -2.26 4.41
CA PRO A 76 -4.48 -2.32 5.60
C PRO A 76 -3.74 -2.05 6.91
N SER A 77 -2.48 -2.48 7.03
CA SER A 77 -1.68 -2.27 8.25
C SER A 77 -1.49 -0.80 8.60
N LYS A 78 -1.55 0.11 7.61
CA LYS A 78 -1.48 1.55 7.87
C LYS A 78 -2.72 2.07 8.57
N PHE A 79 -3.90 1.58 8.22
CA PHE A 79 -5.16 2.00 8.85
C PHE A 79 -5.17 1.60 10.31
N THR A 80 -4.93 0.31 10.58
CA THR A 80 -4.86 -0.22 11.95
C THR A 80 -3.83 0.52 12.80
N ALA A 81 -2.66 0.85 12.23
CA ALA A 81 -1.65 1.60 12.94
C ALA A 81 -2.11 3.03 13.28
N MET A 82 -2.74 3.76 12.36
CA MET A 82 -3.25 5.11 12.64
C MET A 82 -4.30 5.09 13.76
N GLU A 83 -5.24 4.16 13.71
CA GLU A 83 -6.27 3.99 14.73
C GLU A 83 -5.68 3.64 16.11
N ALA A 84 -4.66 2.79 16.16
CA ALA A 84 -3.97 2.43 17.41
C ALA A 84 -3.31 3.63 18.10
N TYR A 85 -2.98 4.68 17.36
CA TYR A 85 -2.45 5.93 17.90
C TYR A 85 -3.52 7.04 18.05
N GLY A 86 -4.79 6.67 17.98
CA GLY A 86 -5.91 7.59 18.24
C GLY A 86 -6.28 8.51 17.07
N LEU A 87 -5.79 8.23 15.87
CA LEU A 87 -6.17 8.94 14.66
C LEU A 87 -7.38 8.25 14.00
N GLU A 88 -8.38 9.02 13.63
CA GLU A 88 -9.58 8.49 12.95
C GLU A 88 -9.38 8.51 11.42
N VAL A 89 -9.40 7.34 10.79
CA VAL A 89 -9.42 7.23 9.33
C VAL A 89 -10.87 7.18 8.88
N VAL A 90 -11.40 8.30 8.41
CA VAL A 90 -12.80 8.44 7.98
C VAL A 90 -13.07 7.87 6.60
N GLU A 91 -12.03 7.77 5.76
CA GLU A 91 -12.15 7.25 4.41
C GLU A 91 -10.81 6.69 3.93
N ARG A 92 -10.84 5.57 3.23
CA ARG A 92 -9.72 5.08 2.46
C ARG A 92 -9.76 5.68 1.05
N VAL A 93 -8.70 6.34 0.63
CA VAL A 93 -8.52 6.76 -0.75
C VAL A 93 -7.60 5.77 -1.46
N PRO A 94 -8.07 5.06 -2.49
CA PRO A 94 -7.23 4.13 -3.25
C PRO A 94 -6.05 4.86 -3.90
N LEU A 95 -4.91 4.19 -3.97
CA LEU A 95 -3.71 4.67 -4.66
C LEU A 95 -3.33 3.65 -5.72
N GLU A 96 -3.95 3.78 -6.89
CA GLU A 96 -3.70 2.91 -8.03
C GLU A 96 -2.89 3.67 -9.08
N ALA A 97 -1.78 3.11 -9.51
CA ALA A 97 -1.00 3.60 -10.64
C ALA A 97 -1.43 2.83 -11.89
N PRO A 98 -1.33 3.43 -13.10
CA PRO A 98 -1.56 2.69 -14.33
C PRO A 98 -0.70 1.42 -14.35
N GLN A 99 -1.34 0.29 -14.60
CA GLN A 99 -0.65 -0.99 -14.64
C GLN A 99 0.23 -1.07 -15.88
N ASN A 100 1.45 -1.56 -15.73
CA ASN A 100 2.27 -1.99 -16.84
C ASN A 100 2.83 -3.38 -16.51
N GLY A 101 3.02 -4.23 -17.51
CA GLY A 101 3.39 -5.65 -17.33
C GLY A 101 4.66 -5.92 -16.52
N TYR A 102 5.48 -4.90 -16.25
CA TYR A 102 6.67 -5.04 -15.40
C TYR A 102 6.35 -5.14 -13.90
N TYR A 103 5.16 -4.70 -13.48
CA TYR A 103 4.77 -4.65 -12.07
C TYR A 103 3.77 -5.72 -11.65
N GLU A 104 3.23 -6.49 -12.58
CA GLU A 104 2.19 -7.48 -12.29
C GLU A 104 2.60 -8.46 -11.19
N HIS A 105 3.75 -9.09 -11.32
CA HIS A 105 4.25 -10.04 -10.33
C HIS A 105 4.43 -9.42 -8.95
N TYR A 106 4.90 -8.17 -8.90
CA TYR A 106 5.06 -7.42 -7.65
C TYR A 106 3.72 -7.04 -7.00
N LEU A 107 2.74 -6.67 -7.81
CA LEU A 107 1.38 -6.34 -7.35
C LEU A 107 0.66 -7.61 -6.86
N CYS A 108 0.77 -8.74 -7.57
CA CYS A 108 0.24 -10.02 -7.14
C CYS A 108 0.80 -10.43 -5.77
N THR A 109 2.12 -10.36 -5.58
CA THR A 109 2.73 -10.65 -4.28
C THR A 109 2.19 -9.76 -3.16
N LYS A 110 2.01 -8.47 -3.44
CA LYS A 110 1.41 -7.54 -2.46
C LYS A 110 -0.02 -7.90 -2.10
N ARG A 111 -0.84 -8.25 -3.09
CA ARG A 111 -2.21 -8.66 -2.89
C ARG A 111 -2.28 -9.99 -2.12
N ASP A 112 -1.62 -11.02 -2.65
CA ASP A 112 -1.80 -12.40 -2.22
C ASP A 112 -1.09 -12.73 -0.90
N LYS A 113 0.10 -12.17 -0.68
CA LYS A 113 0.90 -12.43 0.53
C LYS A 113 0.85 -11.33 1.58
N MET A 114 0.49 -10.11 1.22
CA MET A 114 0.49 -8.95 2.13
C MET A 114 -0.90 -8.32 2.35
N GLY A 115 -1.95 -8.88 1.76
CA GLY A 115 -3.33 -8.42 1.94
C GLY A 115 -3.59 -7.00 1.43
N HIS A 116 -2.81 -6.51 0.46
CA HIS A 116 -3.05 -5.19 -0.13
C HIS A 116 -4.36 -5.19 -0.91
N LEU A 117 -5.13 -4.12 -0.75
CA LEU A 117 -6.40 -3.91 -1.43
C LEU A 117 -6.13 -3.32 -2.82
N ILE A 118 -5.82 -4.16 -3.78
CA ILE A 118 -5.53 -3.82 -5.19
C ILE A 118 -6.61 -4.48 -6.03
N ARG A 119 -7.24 -3.72 -6.94
CA ARG A 119 -8.25 -4.26 -7.87
C ARG A 119 -7.57 -5.06 -8.97
N ASP A 120 -8.23 -6.13 -9.42
CA ASP A 120 -7.86 -6.86 -10.62
C ASP A 120 -8.54 -6.23 -11.85
N GLU A 121 -7.92 -6.31 -13.02
CA GLU A 121 -8.53 -5.90 -14.29
C GLU A 121 -9.78 -6.74 -14.63
N ASP A 122 -9.94 -7.92 -14.02
CA ASP A 122 -11.10 -8.76 -14.21
C ASP A 122 -12.34 -8.24 -13.45
N ASP A 123 -12.17 -7.47 -12.38
CA ASP A 123 -13.27 -6.81 -11.67
C ASP A 123 -13.92 -5.69 -12.51
N GLU A 124 -13.18 -5.05 -13.42
CA GLU A 124 -13.75 -4.05 -14.32
C GLU A 124 -14.64 -4.67 -15.42
N ARG A 125 -14.35 -5.91 -15.82
CA ARG A 125 -15.14 -6.61 -16.85
C ARG A 125 -16.49 -7.12 -16.35
N GLU A 126 -16.63 -7.42 -15.06
CA GLU A 126 -17.92 -7.87 -14.49
C GLU A 126 -18.93 -6.74 -14.31
N ILE A 127 -18.49 -5.49 -14.24
CA ILE A 127 -19.40 -4.34 -14.08
C ILE A 127 -20.00 -3.93 -15.42
N ASP A 128 -19.27 -4.08 -16.52
CA ASP A 128 -19.72 -3.67 -17.86
C ASP A 128 -20.74 -4.66 -18.47
N VAL A 129 -20.82 -5.90 -17.98
CA VAL A 129 -21.79 -6.91 -18.45
C VAL A 129 -23.16 -6.81 -17.77
N ARG A 130 -23.32 -6.03 -16.69
CA ARG A 130 -24.61 -5.86 -15.98
C ARG A 130 -25.32 -4.53 -16.28
N GLY A 131 -24.77 -3.72 -17.18
CA GLY A 131 -25.31 -2.39 -17.51
C GLY A 131 -26.21 -2.35 -18.75
N ASP A 132 -26.44 -3.45 -19.46
CA ASP A 132 -27.18 -3.42 -20.73
C ASP A 132 -28.29 -4.48 -20.81
N SER A 133 -29.20 -4.41 -19.84
CA SER A 133 -30.49 -5.07 -19.97
C SER A 133 -31.52 -4.38 -19.07
N ASP A 134 -32.10 -3.28 -19.56
CA ASP A 134 -33.46 -2.84 -19.31
C ASP A 134 -33.73 -1.47 -19.98
N GLU A 135 -33.90 -1.50 -21.31
CA GLU A 135 -34.76 -0.54 -22.02
C GLU A 135 -35.19 -1.19 -23.32
N ASP A 136 -36.32 -1.89 -23.24
CA ASP A 136 -37.37 -1.96 -24.28
C ASP A 136 -38.49 -2.89 -23.80
N ALA A 137 -39.50 -2.28 -23.22
CA ALA A 137 -40.89 -2.80 -23.23
C ALA A 137 -41.86 -1.65 -22.98
#